data_c1cd808a1d9fb34f0d76d6f8316cea68
#
_entry.id   c1cd808a1d9fb34f0d76d6f8316cea68
#
_cell.length_a   1.000
_cell.length_b   1.000
_cell.length_c   1.000
_cell.angle_alpha   90.00
_cell.angle_beta   90.00
_cell.angle_gamma   90.00
#
_symmetry.space_group_name_H-M   'P 1'
#
loop_
_entity.id
_entity.type
_entity.pdbx_description
1 polymer ?
#
loop_
_entity_poly.entity_id
_entity_poly.type
_entity_poly.pdbx_seq_one_letter_code
_entity_poly.pdbx_strand_id
1 'polypeptide(L)'
;GNGILHMDIKPDNIMLDINGKVKLIDFDNAVAGNAGVSVDSGSPLYAAPEQYSGEYAVTQSDVYSVGMVILFMVSHGHIKTDKGHNLAGIPMRYSRLYHVIEKSIHHQWGLRYSSVTLLKNELQGIMRRSGGTIEKHSYIVQVAGDKAGIGTTHTVMCMAHFFKKNGISCVVVDRSGNRRVLPPFLKNGLMEDGSYIYKGIRIIPDYNGAISVSVQKTDIILVDSGHSMRKLENDKDIMDIAVENYAYIEVCVTGKHICEENKRLRRLKEDRVYMLNLVSATQFYELTDMLKGKKCYREPCIYDWCEDNPIFDETMNDFLQDNLSELWE
;
A
#
# COMPACT_ATOMS: atom_id res chain seq x y z
N GLY A 1 18.20 24.13 -17.37
CA GLY A 1 19.25 23.30 -17.87
C GLY A 1 19.97 23.97 -19.03
N ASN A 2 21.06 23.43 -19.49
CA ASN A 2 21.91 23.99 -20.55
C ASN A 2 21.38 23.73 -21.97
N GLY A 3 20.10 23.33 -22.12
CA GLY A 3 19.49 23.06 -23.42
C GLY A 3 20.03 21.78 -24.10
N ILE A 4 20.56 20.85 -23.32
CA ILE A 4 21.05 19.54 -23.80
C ILE A 4 20.01 18.47 -23.40
N LEU A 5 19.63 17.66 -24.37
CA LEU A 5 18.85 16.44 -24.18
C LEU A 5 19.80 15.25 -24.12
N HIS A 6 19.61 14.38 -23.14
CA HIS A 6 20.50 13.22 -22.92
C HIS A 6 20.21 12.07 -23.89
N MET A 7 18.95 11.80 -24.15
CA MET A 7 18.37 10.85 -25.10
C MET A 7 18.64 9.34 -24.80
N ASP A 8 19.41 9.01 -23.76
CA ASP A 8 19.64 7.62 -23.30
C ASP A 8 19.68 7.54 -21.76
N ILE A 9 18.67 8.14 -21.10
CA ILE A 9 18.54 8.01 -19.64
C ILE A 9 17.99 6.63 -19.29
N LYS A 10 18.82 5.85 -18.58
CA LYS A 10 18.50 4.49 -18.10
C LYS A 10 19.27 4.19 -16.83
N PRO A 11 18.93 3.14 -16.07
CA PRO A 11 19.67 2.79 -14.83
C PRO A 11 21.17 2.63 -15.03
N ASP A 12 21.61 2.03 -16.15
CA ASP A 12 23.04 1.82 -16.45
C ASP A 12 23.83 3.11 -16.61
N ASN A 13 23.15 4.21 -17.00
CA ASN A 13 23.75 5.53 -17.20
C ASN A 13 23.57 6.45 -15.97
N ILE A 14 23.12 5.90 -14.84
CA ILE A 14 22.95 6.62 -13.58
C ILE A 14 23.90 6.04 -12.52
N MET A 15 24.83 6.85 -12.08
CA MET A 15 25.78 6.48 -11.01
C MET A 15 25.50 7.23 -9.73
N LEU A 16 25.75 6.58 -8.61
CA LEU A 16 25.81 7.20 -7.29
C LEU A 16 27.28 7.32 -6.86
N ASP A 17 27.71 8.52 -6.52
CA ASP A 17 29.03 8.69 -5.93
C ASP A 17 29.05 8.25 -4.46
N ILE A 18 30.24 8.22 -3.83
CA ILE A 18 30.44 7.78 -2.45
C ILE A 18 29.59 8.59 -1.43
N ASN A 19 29.17 9.80 -1.78
CA ASN A 19 28.32 10.65 -0.95
C ASN A 19 26.83 10.49 -1.29
N GLY A 20 26.46 9.54 -2.15
CA GLY A 20 25.09 9.32 -2.60
C GLY A 20 24.59 10.36 -3.62
N LYS A 21 25.49 11.15 -4.22
CA LYS A 21 25.10 12.12 -5.24
C LYS A 21 24.94 11.44 -6.58
N VAL A 22 23.78 11.66 -7.23
CA VAL A 22 23.46 11.11 -8.55
C VAL A 22 24.27 11.85 -9.63
N LYS A 23 24.86 11.09 -10.54
CA LYS A 23 25.55 11.56 -11.75
C LYS A 23 25.01 10.82 -12.96
N LEU A 24 24.67 11.55 -14.01
CA LEU A 24 24.45 10.97 -15.33
C LEU A 24 25.80 10.84 -16.05
N ILE A 25 25.95 9.71 -16.74
CA ILE A 25 27.14 9.38 -17.56
C ILE A 25 26.67 9.01 -18.96
N ASP A 26 27.60 8.87 -19.88
CA ASP A 26 27.38 8.46 -21.27
C ASP A 26 26.46 9.44 -22.05
N PHE A 27 27.07 10.54 -22.50
CA PHE A 27 26.41 11.59 -23.29
C PHE A 27 26.58 11.39 -24.80
N ASP A 28 26.90 10.18 -25.27
CA ASP A 28 27.19 9.92 -26.69
C ASP A 28 25.96 10.17 -27.58
N ASN A 29 24.75 9.98 -27.06
CA ASN A 29 23.49 10.25 -27.73
C ASN A 29 22.94 11.67 -27.47
N ALA A 30 23.65 12.50 -26.74
CA ALA A 30 23.15 13.79 -26.33
C ALA A 30 23.08 14.79 -27.50
N VAL A 31 21.98 15.54 -27.58
CA VAL A 31 21.76 16.53 -28.62
C VAL A 31 21.38 17.88 -28.02
N ALA A 32 21.63 18.97 -28.77
CA ALA A 32 21.13 20.28 -28.40
C ALA A 32 19.59 20.35 -28.62
N GLY A 33 18.86 20.73 -27.58
CA GLY A 33 17.39 20.61 -27.51
C GLY A 33 16.58 21.41 -28.57
N ASN A 34 17.24 22.23 -29.40
CA ASN A 34 16.60 22.99 -30.48
C ASN A 34 17.17 22.60 -31.85
N ALA A 35 17.90 21.51 -31.96
CA ALA A 35 18.65 21.22 -33.18
C ALA A 35 17.80 20.62 -34.31
N GLY A 36 16.52 20.33 -34.10
CA GLY A 36 15.68 19.69 -35.13
C GLY A 36 16.28 18.35 -35.61
N VAL A 37 17.03 17.66 -34.73
CA VAL A 37 17.72 16.43 -35.08
C VAL A 37 16.75 15.27 -34.87
N SER A 38 16.52 14.52 -35.93
CA SER A 38 15.90 13.18 -35.82
C SER A 38 16.88 12.22 -35.16
N VAL A 39 16.47 11.60 -34.07
CA VAL A 39 17.29 10.64 -33.36
C VAL A 39 16.61 9.29 -33.49
N ASP A 40 17.26 8.38 -34.21
CA ASP A 40 16.85 6.98 -34.34
C ASP A 40 17.77 6.14 -33.43
N SER A 41 17.71 6.43 -32.13
CA SER A 41 18.53 5.75 -31.12
C SER A 41 17.89 5.83 -29.75
N GLY A 42 18.19 4.83 -28.92
CA GLY A 42 17.75 4.77 -27.54
C GLY A 42 17.70 3.34 -27.03
N SER A 43 17.81 3.18 -25.72
CA SER A 43 17.76 1.86 -25.11
C SER A 43 16.32 1.36 -25.05
N PRO A 44 16.02 0.13 -25.53
CA PRO A 44 14.71 -0.49 -25.40
C PRO A 44 14.23 -0.36 -23.95
N LEU A 45 12.94 -0.16 -23.75
CA LEU A 45 12.25 0.09 -22.49
C LEU A 45 12.32 1.53 -21.96
N TYR A 46 13.39 2.28 -22.19
CA TYR A 46 13.59 3.62 -21.60
C TYR A 46 13.42 4.75 -22.61
N ALA A 47 13.69 4.46 -23.88
CA ALA A 47 13.57 5.47 -24.94
C ALA A 47 12.11 5.80 -25.26
N ALA A 48 11.84 7.07 -25.47
CA ALA A 48 10.51 7.57 -25.79
C ALA A 48 10.04 7.10 -27.19
N PRO A 49 8.72 6.92 -27.42
CA PRO A 49 8.19 6.44 -28.70
C PRO A 49 8.64 7.27 -29.91
N GLU A 50 8.73 8.59 -29.76
CA GLU A 50 9.18 9.51 -30.83
C GLU A 50 10.63 9.27 -31.24
N GLN A 51 11.47 8.68 -30.38
CA GLN A 51 12.86 8.36 -30.72
C GLN A 51 12.97 7.22 -31.77
N TYR A 52 11.91 6.39 -31.88
CA TYR A 52 11.85 5.29 -32.86
C TYR A 52 11.04 5.64 -34.11
N SER A 53 10.26 6.72 -34.06
CA SER A 53 9.43 7.14 -35.20
C SER A 53 10.15 8.10 -36.15
N GLY A 54 11.39 8.46 -35.87
CA GLY A 54 12.15 9.43 -36.65
C GLY A 54 11.68 10.88 -36.45
N GLU A 55 10.92 11.11 -35.39
CA GLU A 55 10.52 12.46 -34.99
C GLU A 55 11.69 13.22 -34.35
N TYR A 56 11.50 14.52 -34.16
CA TYR A 56 12.53 15.37 -33.55
C TYR A 56 12.67 15.09 -32.06
N ALA A 57 13.91 15.10 -31.56
CA ALA A 57 14.21 15.07 -30.14
C ALA A 57 13.58 16.27 -29.43
N VAL A 58 12.82 16.01 -28.39
CA VAL A 58 12.15 17.03 -27.56
C VAL A 58 12.49 16.83 -26.08
N THR A 59 12.37 17.91 -25.30
CA THR A 59 12.63 17.82 -23.83
C THR A 59 11.78 16.74 -23.16
N GLN A 60 10.61 16.47 -23.68
CA GLN A 60 9.69 15.46 -23.18
C GLN A 60 10.16 14.02 -23.44
N SER A 61 11.15 13.81 -24.31
CA SER A 61 11.79 12.50 -24.49
C SER A 61 12.61 12.11 -23.24
N ASP A 62 13.40 13.03 -22.70
CA ASP A 62 14.10 12.81 -21.43
C ASP A 62 13.12 12.67 -20.24
N VAL A 63 11.99 13.40 -20.25
CA VAL A 63 10.92 13.23 -19.24
C VAL A 63 10.35 11.82 -19.26
N TYR A 64 10.13 11.25 -20.45
CA TYR A 64 9.69 9.86 -20.60
C TYR A 64 10.70 8.88 -20.00
N SER A 65 11.97 9.02 -20.37
CA SER A 65 13.05 8.14 -19.88
C SER A 65 13.18 8.21 -18.36
N VAL A 66 13.08 9.40 -17.76
CA VAL A 66 13.05 9.55 -16.28
C VAL A 66 11.81 8.86 -15.69
N GLY A 67 10.64 9.00 -16.30
CA GLY A 67 9.43 8.29 -15.90
C GLY A 67 9.61 6.77 -15.89
N MET A 68 10.26 6.22 -16.93
CA MET A 68 10.58 4.79 -17.01
C MET A 68 11.59 4.34 -15.96
N VAL A 69 12.58 5.17 -15.63
CA VAL A 69 13.52 4.88 -14.52
C VAL A 69 12.77 4.85 -13.18
N ILE A 70 11.86 5.80 -12.93
CA ILE A 70 11.04 5.78 -11.71
C ILE A 70 10.18 4.51 -11.68
N LEU A 71 9.54 4.15 -12.79
CA LEU A 71 8.75 2.92 -12.91
C LEU A 71 9.61 1.67 -12.60
N PHE A 72 10.82 1.60 -13.15
CA PHE A 72 11.77 0.53 -12.87
C PHE A 72 12.09 0.43 -11.38
N MET A 73 12.32 1.55 -10.72
CA MET A 73 12.62 1.57 -9.27
C MET A 73 11.45 1.09 -8.42
N VAL A 74 10.22 1.58 -8.69
CA VAL A 74 9.03 1.23 -7.89
C VAL A 74 8.52 -0.19 -8.17
N SER A 75 8.80 -0.74 -9.36
CA SER A 75 8.47 -2.12 -9.74
C SER A 75 9.57 -3.12 -9.38
N HIS A 76 10.63 -2.69 -8.67
CA HIS A 76 11.78 -3.54 -8.34
C HIS A 76 12.41 -4.22 -9.58
N GLY A 77 12.48 -3.53 -10.70
CA GLY A 77 13.04 -4.02 -11.95
C GLY A 77 12.09 -4.82 -12.85
N HIS A 78 10.85 -5.04 -12.42
CA HIS A 78 9.85 -5.81 -13.16
C HIS A 78 9.00 -4.92 -14.08
N ILE A 79 9.55 -4.43 -15.18
CA ILE A 79 8.80 -3.73 -16.21
C ILE A 79 8.25 -4.74 -17.22
N LYS A 80 6.90 -4.88 -17.31
CA LYS A 80 6.26 -5.66 -18.36
C LYS A 80 6.08 -4.81 -19.62
N THR A 81 6.51 -5.33 -20.75
CA THR A 81 6.55 -4.62 -22.04
C THR A 81 5.39 -4.95 -22.98
N ASP A 82 4.56 -5.91 -22.63
CA ASP A 82 3.51 -6.40 -23.51
C ASP A 82 2.33 -5.41 -23.60
N LYS A 83 2.29 -4.68 -24.71
CA LYS A 83 1.16 -3.84 -25.16
C LYS A 83 0.70 -2.71 -24.20
N GLY A 84 1.63 -2.01 -23.64
CA GLY A 84 1.39 -0.88 -22.74
C GLY A 84 2.02 -1.13 -21.37
N HIS A 85 2.60 -0.08 -20.80
CA HIS A 85 3.20 -0.18 -19.48
C HIS A 85 2.13 -0.46 -18.45
N ASN A 86 2.11 -1.69 -17.90
CA ASN A 86 1.14 -2.07 -16.90
C ASN A 86 1.51 -1.42 -15.56
N LEU A 87 0.91 -0.30 -15.26
CA LEU A 87 1.07 0.42 -14.00
C LEU A 87 0.33 -0.26 -12.84
N ALA A 88 -0.54 -1.24 -13.11
CA ALA A 88 -1.28 -1.97 -12.07
C ALA A 88 -0.37 -2.78 -11.12
N GLY A 89 0.90 -3.00 -11.49
CA GLY A 89 1.89 -3.64 -10.62
C GLY A 89 2.65 -2.68 -9.70
N ILE A 90 2.36 -1.37 -9.73
CA ILE A 90 3.01 -0.42 -8.82
C ILE A 90 2.45 -0.63 -7.41
N PRO A 91 3.30 -0.97 -6.42
CA PRO A 91 2.85 -1.11 -5.04
C PRO A 91 2.15 0.17 -4.56
N MET A 92 1.07 0.00 -3.84
CA MET A 92 0.19 1.09 -3.39
C MET A 92 0.92 2.17 -2.59
N ARG A 93 1.99 1.81 -1.86
CA ARG A 93 2.88 2.79 -1.19
C ARG A 93 3.50 3.85 -2.13
N TYR A 94 3.42 3.63 -3.44
CA TYR A 94 3.87 4.55 -4.47
C TYR A 94 2.72 5.18 -5.25
N SER A 95 1.47 5.12 -4.73
CA SER A 95 0.27 5.61 -5.40
C SER A 95 0.39 7.09 -5.83
N ARG A 96 1.03 7.92 -5.01
CA ARG A 96 1.33 9.32 -5.36
C ARG A 96 2.26 9.46 -6.57
N LEU A 97 3.13 8.48 -6.77
CA LEU A 97 4.02 8.45 -7.96
C LEU A 97 3.28 7.93 -9.19
N TYR A 98 2.16 7.22 -9.03
CA TYR A 98 1.40 6.67 -10.15
C TYR A 98 1.08 7.72 -11.21
N HIS A 99 0.42 8.81 -10.83
CA HIS A 99 0.06 9.88 -11.77
C HIS A 99 1.27 10.58 -12.37
N VAL A 100 2.35 10.70 -11.59
CA VAL A 100 3.60 11.29 -12.11
C VAL A 100 4.22 10.37 -13.14
N ILE A 101 4.27 9.07 -12.88
CA ILE A 101 4.79 8.06 -13.82
C ILE A 101 3.90 8.03 -15.07
N GLU A 102 2.58 7.83 -14.88
CA GLU A 102 1.60 7.77 -15.97
C GLU A 102 1.71 8.96 -16.92
N LYS A 103 1.75 10.18 -16.37
CA LYS A 103 1.92 11.40 -17.13
C LYS A 103 3.28 11.48 -17.82
N SER A 104 4.36 11.10 -17.15
CA SER A 104 5.71 11.14 -17.72
C SER A 104 5.88 10.18 -18.89
N ILE A 105 5.29 8.97 -18.83
CA ILE A 105 5.42 7.92 -19.84
C ILE A 105 4.26 7.93 -20.85
N HIS A 106 3.50 9.01 -20.93
CA HIS A 106 2.41 9.12 -21.90
C HIS A 106 2.93 8.98 -23.32
N HIS A 107 2.22 8.24 -24.19
CA HIS A 107 2.66 7.98 -25.57
C HIS A 107 2.87 9.28 -26.36
N GLN A 108 1.90 10.21 -26.28
CA GLN A 108 1.99 11.51 -26.91
C GLN A 108 2.83 12.46 -26.05
N TRP A 109 3.96 12.92 -26.58
CA TRP A 109 4.89 13.78 -25.86
C TRP A 109 4.27 15.10 -25.37
N GLY A 110 3.31 15.67 -26.11
CA GLY A 110 2.59 16.89 -25.73
C GLY A 110 1.74 16.78 -24.46
N LEU A 111 1.40 15.57 -24.02
CA LEU A 111 0.64 15.31 -22.79
C LEU A 111 1.54 15.01 -21.57
N ARG A 112 2.85 14.93 -21.76
CA ARG A 112 3.82 14.77 -20.68
C ARG A 112 4.08 16.09 -19.95
N TYR A 113 4.93 16.08 -18.93
CA TYR A 113 5.47 17.32 -18.37
C TYR A 113 6.31 18.04 -19.45
N SER A 114 6.08 19.33 -19.65
CA SER A 114 6.76 20.09 -20.70
C SER A 114 8.25 20.33 -20.42
N SER A 115 8.73 20.03 -19.22
CA SER A 115 10.15 20.09 -18.86
C SER A 115 10.49 19.17 -17.69
N VAL A 116 11.75 18.74 -17.62
CA VAL A 116 12.31 18.01 -16.47
C VAL A 116 12.20 18.83 -15.17
N THR A 117 12.21 20.16 -15.27
CA THR A 117 12.03 21.04 -14.10
C THR A 117 10.63 20.91 -13.52
N LEU A 118 9.59 20.85 -14.37
CA LEU A 118 8.21 20.64 -13.90
C LEU A 118 8.04 19.25 -13.27
N LEU A 119 8.58 18.22 -13.91
CA LEU A 119 8.60 16.87 -13.32
C LEU A 119 9.31 16.87 -11.96
N LYS A 120 10.48 17.52 -11.87
CA LYS A 120 11.21 17.66 -10.60
C LYS A 120 10.38 18.36 -9.53
N ASN A 121 9.69 19.43 -9.86
CA ASN A 121 8.87 20.18 -8.91
C ASN A 121 7.72 19.33 -8.39
N GLU A 122 7.11 18.51 -9.24
CA GLU A 122 6.05 17.59 -8.87
C GLU A 122 6.58 16.50 -7.91
N LEU A 123 7.70 15.88 -8.26
CA LEU A 123 8.37 14.89 -7.38
C LEU A 123 8.79 15.51 -6.04
N GLN A 124 9.32 16.75 -6.06
CA GLN A 124 9.63 17.47 -4.82
C GLN A 124 8.37 17.80 -4.01
N GLY A 125 7.25 18.08 -4.68
CA GLY A 125 5.95 18.27 -4.02
C GLY A 125 5.54 17.02 -3.25
N ILE A 126 5.67 15.84 -3.89
CA ILE A 126 5.42 14.55 -3.22
C ILE A 126 6.38 14.35 -2.06
N MET A 127 7.69 14.58 -2.25
CA MET A 127 8.70 14.42 -1.21
C MET A 127 8.52 15.41 -0.05
N ARG A 128 8.12 16.66 -0.32
CA ARG A 128 7.85 17.67 0.73
C ARG A 128 6.60 17.32 1.53
N ARG A 129 5.57 16.79 0.87
CA ARG A 129 4.38 16.25 1.53
C ARG A 129 4.70 14.98 2.32
N SER A 130 5.73 14.22 1.90
CA SER A 130 6.29 13.07 2.63
C SER A 130 7.35 13.47 3.67
N GLY A 131 8.00 14.63 3.55
CA GLY A 131 9.10 15.11 4.39
C GLY A 131 8.81 16.40 5.20
N GLY A 132 7.68 17.08 4.96
CA GLY A 132 7.07 17.90 5.99
C GLY A 132 6.78 16.96 7.15
N THR A 133 6.95 17.39 8.38
CA THR A 133 6.39 16.73 9.55
C THR A 133 4.87 16.62 9.34
N ILE A 134 4.43 15.71 8.47
CA ILE A 134 3.17 15.03 8.65
C ILE A 134 3.42 14.33 9.97
N GLU A 135 2.77 14.82 10.99
CA GLU A 135 2.57 14.01 12.18
C GLU A 135 2.11 12.68 11.62
N LYS A 136 2.98 11.68 11.67
CA LYS A 136 2.73 10.39 11.04
C LYS A 136 1.60 9.78 11.83
N HIS A 137 0.36 9.97 11.36
CA HIS A 137 -0.79 9.38 12.00
C HIS A 137 -0.65 7.87 11.88
N SER A 138 -0.49 7.21 13.01
CA SER A 138 -0.66 5.77 13.06
C SER A 138 -2.14 5.45 12.93
N TYR A 139 -2.49 4.44 12.15
CA TYR A 139 -3.87 3.97 12.09
C TYR A 139 -4.03 2.78 13.02
N ILE A 140 -5.00 2.86 13.90
CA ILE A 140 -5.42 1.73 14.72
C ILE A 140 -6.62 1.08 14.05
N VAL A 141 -6.42 -0.13 13.55
CA VAL A 141 -7.46 -0.95 12.96
C VAL A 141 -7.81 -2.05 13.94
N GLN A 142 -8.90 -1.87 14.67
CA GLN A 142 -9.39 -2.86 15.60
C GLN A 142 -10.31 -3.84 14.88
N VAL A 143 -9.98 -5.12 14.95
CA VAL A 143 -10.72 -6.20 14.30
C VAL A 143 -11.36 -7.09 15.36
N ALA A 144 -12.68 -7.23 15.29
CA ALA A 144 -13.43 -8.12 16.18
C ALA A 144 -14.43 -8.98 15.43
N GLY A 145 -14.58 -10.23 15.83
CA GLY A 145 -15.59 -11.13 15.27
C GLY A 145 -16.91 -11.03 16.03
N ASP A 146 -18.02 -11.17 15.34
CA ASP A 146 -19.35 -11.17 15.94
C ASP A 146 -19.69 -12.50 16.62
N LYS A 147 -18.93 -13.57 16.30
CA LYS A 147 -19.02 -14.86 17.00
C LYS A 147 -17.69 -15.61 17.02
N ALA A 148 -17.58 -16.59 17.93
CA ALA A 148 -16.42 -17.47 17.99
C ALA A 148 -16.28 -18.30 16.70
N GLY A 149 -15.03 -18.43 16.21
CA GLY A 149 -14.71 -19.24 15.03
C GLY A 149 -15.06 -18.60 13.69
N ILE A 150 -15.40 -17.29 13.66
CA ILE A 150 -15.68 -16.58 12.39
C ILE A 150 -14.41 -16.27 11.61
N GLY A 151 -13.22 -16.44 12.19
CA GLY A 151 -11.94 -16.23 11.51
C GLY A 151 -11.28 -14.89 11.82
N THR A 152 -11.64 -14.19 12.88
CA THR A 152 -11.10 -12.87 13.24
C THR A 152 -9.58 -12.81 13.19
N THR A 153 -8.90 -13.70 13.91
CA THR A 153 -7.43 -13.77 13.91
C THR A 153 -6.87 -14.06 12.52
N HIS A 154 -7.54 -14.92 11.75
CA HIS A 154 -7.15 -15.22 10.39
C HIS A 154 -7.21 -13.97 9.51
N THR A 155 -8.32 -13.24 9.54
CA THR A 155 -8.48 -11.95 8.84
C THR A 155 -7.39 -10.95 9.21
N VAL A 156 -7.08 -10.81 10.53
CA VAL A 156 -6.00 -9.93 11.01
C VAL A 156 -4.66 -10.32 10.39
N MET A 157 -4.36 -11.62 10.32
CA MET A 157 -3.08 -12.09 9.75
C MET A 157 -3.03 -11.93 8.24
N CYS A 158 -4.14 -12.12 7.53
CA CYS A 158 -4.24 -11.80 6.09
C CYS A 158 -4.00 -10.30 5.83
N MET A 159 -4.62 -9.42 6.62
CA MET A 159 -4.40 -7.98 6.54
C MET A 159 -2.94 -7.61 6.82
N ALA A 160 -2.34 -8.19 7.86
CA ALA A 160 -0.95 -7.95 8.21
C ALA A 160 0.02 -8.40 7.09
N HIS A 161 -0.26 -9.55 6.48
CA HIS A 161 0.49 -10.04 5.33
C HIS A 161 0.40 -9.08 4.14
N PHE A 162 -0.81 -8.63 3.82
CA PHE A 162 -1.06 -7.65 2.77
C PHE A 162 -0.28 -6.34 3.02
N PHE A 163 -0.34 -5.76 4.22
CA PHE A 163 0.39 -4.54 4.55
C PHE A 163 1.90 -4.74 4.41
N LYS A 164 2.43 -5.82 4.97
CA LYS A 164 3.85 -6.16 4.84
C LYS A 164 4.29 -6.29 3.39
N LYS A 165 3.55 -7.03 2.57
CA LYS A 165 3.82 -7.23 1.14
C LYS A 165 3.87 -5.89 0.40
N ASN A 166 3.00 -4.96 0.77
CA ASN A 166 2.95 -3.63 0.19
C ASN A 166 3.89 -2.61 0.85
N GLY A 167 4.77 -3.06 1.75
CA GLY A 167 5.79 -2.24 2.41
C GLY A 167 5.24 -1.22 3.40
N ILE A 168 4.00 -1.45 3.89
CA ILE A 168 3.37 -0.67 4.95
C ILE A 168 3.84 -1.26 6.27
N SER A 169 4.40 -0.44 7.14
CA SER A 169 4.83 -0.92 8.46
C SER A 169 3.61 -1.27 9.30
N CYS A 170 3.55 -2.54 9.74
CA CYS A 170 2.41 -3.07 10.47
C CYS A 170 2.87 -3.86 11.69
N VAL A 171 2.14 -3.73 12.78
CA VAL A 171 2.27 -4.55 13.98
C VAL A 171 0.90 -5.12 14.35
N VAL A 172 0.88 -6.36 14.80
CA VAL A 172 -0.32 -7.02 15.32
C VAL A 172 -0.28 -7.00 16.84
N VAL A 173 -1.36 -6.53 17.46
CA VAL A 173 -1.57 -6.59 18.91
C VAL A 173 -2.63 -7.64 19.19
N ASP A 174 -2.26 -8.74 19.82
CA ASP A 174 -3.17 -9.85 20.15
C ASP A 174 -3.86 -9.63 21.49
N ARG A 175 -5.12 -9.16 21.43
CA ARG A 175 -6.06 -9.03 22.55
C ARG A 175 -7.16 -10.10 22.55
N SER A 176 -7.05 -11.09 21.68
CA SER A 176 -8.06 -12.15 21.56
C SER A 176 -8.29 -12.92 22.84
N GLY A 177 -7.34 -12.89 23.75
CA GLY A 177 -7.33 -13.68 24.97
C GLY A 177 -7.14 -15.19 24.72
N ASN A 178 -6.92 -15.55 23.46
CA ASN A 178 -6.79 -16.91 23.02
C ASN A 178 -5.32 -17.32 22.97
N ARG A 179 -4.73 -17.66 24.13
CA ARG A 179 -3.34 -18.11 24.25
C ARG A 179 -2.94 -19.28 23.33
N ARG A 180 -3.90 -19.87 22.62
CA ARG A 180 -3.69 -20.97 21.65
C ARG A 180 -3.22 -20.51 20.29
N VAL A 181 -3.33 -19.21 19.98
CA VAL A 181 -2.87 -18.64 18.70
C VAL A 181 -1.35 -18.55 18.63
N LEU A 182 -0.68 -18.50 19.79
CA LEU A 182 0.77 -18.61 19.84
C LEU A 182 1.19 -20.05 19.52
N PRO A 183 1.91 -20.29 18.42
CA PRO A 183 2.46 -21.60 18.15
C PRO A 183 3.30 -22.06 19.34
N PRO A 184 3.18 -23.33 19.80
CA PRO A 184 3.90 -23.85 20.97
C PRO A 184 5.43 -23.74 20.88
N PHE A 185 5.97 -23.56 19.69
CA PHE A 185 7.39 -23.46 19.42
C PHE A 185 7.97 -22.02 19.59
N LEU A 186 7.13 -21.01 19.83
CA LEU A 186 7.60 -19.62 20.03
C LEU A 186 8.06 -19.31 21.46
N LYS A 187 8.04 -20.29 22.36
CA LYS A 187 8.51 -20.09 23.75
C LYS A 187 9.93 -19.54 23.87
N ASN A 188 10.74 -19.67 22.84
CA ASN A 188 12.16 -19.29 22.84
C ASN A 188 12.47 -18.08 21.94
N GLY A 189 11.48 -17.37 21.38
CA GLY A 189 11.69 -16.30 20.39
C GLY A 189 11.11 -14.94 20.77
N LEU A 190 10.84 -14.70 22.05
CA LEU A 190 10.39 -13.39 22.52
C LEU A 190 11.55 -12.40 22.49
N MET A 191 11.28 -11.20 21.93
CA MET A 191 12.17 -10.05 22.02
C MET A 191 12.19 -9.50 23.46
N GLU A 192 13.15 -8.61 23.78
CA GLU A 192 13.26 -7.99 25.11
C GLU A 192 11.97 -7.25 25.52
N ASP A 193 11.20 -6.74 24.56
CA ASP A 193 9.92 -6.06 24.76
C ASP A 193 8.71 -7.00 24.84
N GLY A 194 8.93 -8.31 24.86
CA GLY A 194 7.87 -9.32 24.91
C GLY A 194 7.16 -9.56 23.56
N SER A 195 7.53 -8.87 22.49
CA SER A 195 7.02 -9.14 21.15
C SER A 195 7.77 -10.30 20.50
N TYR A 196 7.20 -10.83 19.42
CA TYR A 196 7.86 -11.85 18.60
C TYR A 196 7.60 -11.61 17.12
N ILE A 197 8.41 -12.23 16.25
CA ILE A 197 8.22 -12.16 14.81
C ILE A 197 7.76 -13.52 14.31
N TYR A 198 6.61 -13.56 13.64
CA TYR A 198 6.10 -14.74 12.99
C TYR A 198 5.91 -14.50 11.50
N LYS A 199 6.60 -15.29 10.67
CA LYS A 199 6.63 -15.12 9.20
C LYS A 199 6.93 -13.66 8.78
N GLY A 200 7.76 -12.96 9.58
CA GLY A 200 8.18 -11.57 9.36
C GLY A 200 7.13 -10.51 9.72
N ILE A 201 6.08 -10.87 10.42
CA ILE A 201 5.10 -9.96 11.03
C ILE A 201 5.42 -9.87 12.52
N ARG A 202 5.55 -8.65 13.05
CA ARG A 202 5.73 -8.42 14.49
C ARG A 202 4.39 -8.54 15.19
N ILE A 203 4.36 -9.36 16.23
CA ILE A 203 3.16 -9.60 17.03
C ILE A 203 3.48 -9.29 18.48
N ILE A 204 2.64 -8.49 19.11
CA ILE A 204 2.70 -8.12 20.52
C ILE A 204 1.55 -8.83 21.21
N PRO A 205 1.82 -9.85 22.04
CA PRO A 205 0.79 -10.44 22.86
C PRO A 205 0.43 -9.44 23.96
N ASP A 206 -0.77 -8.87 23.86
CA ASP A 206 -1.24 -7.92 24.87
C ASP A 206 -2.03 -8.64 25.94
N TYR A 207 -1.41 -8.71 27.09
CA TYR A 207 -2.05 -9.36 28.22
C TYR A 207 -2.73 -8.38 29.17
N ASN A 208 -2.35 -7.09 29.17
CA ASN A 208 -2.74 -6.16 30.23
C ASN A 208 -2.98 -4.70 29.78
N GLY A 209 -3.06 -4.42 28.47
CA GLY A 209 -3.57 -3.14 27.99
C GLY A 209 -2.57 -2.00 27.79
N ALA A 210 -1.28 -2.15 28.10
CA ALA A 210 -0.30 -1.10 27.86
C ALA A 210 0.60 -1.42 26.67
N ILE A 211 0.35 -0.79 25.53
CA ILE A 211 1.24 -0.90 24.36
C ILE A 211 2.44 0.00 24.54
N SER A 212 3.64 -0.57 24.41
CA SER A 212 4.89 0.16 24.61
C SER A 212 5.18 1.18 23.51
N VAL A 213 5.99 2.20 23.86
CA VAL A 213 6.47 3.29 22.99
C VAL A 213 7.08 2.82 21.65
N SER A 214 7.51 1.58 21.56
CA SER A 214 8.10 1.00 20.35
C SER A 214 7.13 0.86 19.15
N VAL A 215 5.83 1.07 19.38
CA VAL A 215 4.78 1.04 18.35
C VAL A 215 4.61 2.38 17.65
N GLN A 216 5.11 3.48 18.22
CA GLN A 216 4.92 4.86 17.75
C GLN A 216 5.42 5.16 16.31
N LYS A 217 6.23 4.29 15.72
CA LYS A 217 6.76 4.47 14.34
C LYS A 217 6.09 3.58 13.31
N THR A 218 4.98 2.97 13.65
CA THR A 218 4.28 2.00 12.81
C THR A 218 3.13 2.68 12.08
N ASP A 219 2.97 2.44 10.79
CA ASP A 219 1.89 3.03 9.99
C ASP A 219 0.53 2.48 10.43
N ILE A 220 0.47 1.16 10.66
CA ILE A 220 -0.76 0.46 11.02
C ILE A 220 -0.54 -0.42 12.25
N ILE A 221 -1.43 -0.26 13.21
CA ILE A 221 -1.55 -1.11 14.39
C ILE A 221 -2.83 -1.92 14.23
N LEU A 222 -2.69 -3.22 13.95
CA LEU A 222 -3.81 -4.15 13.89
C LEU A 222 -4.07 -4.72 15.27
N VAL A 223 -5.28 -4.53 15.79
CA VAL A 223 -5.67 -5.07 17.11
C VAL A 223 -6.63 -6.23 16.91
N ASP A 224 -6.19 -7.45 17.21
CA ASP A 224 -7.05 -8.64 17.23
C ASP A 224 -7.83 -8.72 18.55
N SER A 225 -9.09 -8.36 18.52
CA SER A 225 -9.99 -8.41 19.69
C SER A 225 -10.72 -9.75 19.85
N GLY A 226 -10.42 -10.75 19.01
CA GLY A 226 -11.07 -12.05 19.02
C GLY A 226 -12.56 -11.98 18.67
N HIS A 227 -13.40 -12.69 19.39
CA HIS A 227 -14.84 -12.80 19.09
C HIS A 227 -15.75 -11.89 19.94
N SER A 228 -15.21 -10.93 20.64
CA SER A 228 -15.97 -10.12 21.59
C SER A 228 -16.31 -8.74 21.03
N MET A 229 -17.46 -8.63 20.37
CA MET A 229 -18.07 -7.33 20.00
C MET A 229 -18.30 -6.41 21.21
N ARG A 230 -18.51 -6.99 22.41
CA ARG A 230 -18.68 -6.19 23.64
C ARG A 230 -17.40 -5.45 24.05
N LYS A 231 -16.25 -5.98 23.68
CA LYS A 231 -14.97 -5.27 23.87
C LYS A 231 -14.89 -4.00 23.02
N LEU A 232 -15.48 -3.99 21.80
CA LEU A 232 -15.58 -2.79 20.98
C LEU A 232 -16.44 -1.70 21.61
N GLU A 233 -17.43 -2.06 22.43
CA GLU A 233 -18.36 -1.11 23.04
C GLU A 233 -17.85 -0.48 24.35
N ASN A 234 -16.91 -1.15 25.01
CA ASN A 234 -16.40 -0.75 26.33
C ASN A 234 -14.93 -0.35 26.37
N ASP A 235 -14.21 -0.52 25.24
CA ASP A 235 -12.76 -0.29 25.19
C ASP A 235 -12.40 1.20 25.09
N LYS A 236 -12.74 1.98 26.11
CA LYS A 236 -11.96 3.18 26.45
C LYS A 236 -10.48 2.81 26.72
N ASP A 237 -10.22 1.53 26.96
CA ASP A 237 -8.88 0.99 27.29
C ASP A 237 -7.92 0.88 26.08
N ILE A 238 -8.43 1.04 24.83
CA ILE A 238 -7.53 1.21 23.67
C ILE A 238 -6.88 2.60 23.70
N MET A 239 -7.45 3.57 24.41
CA MET A 239 -6.85 4.88 24.59
C MET A 239 -5.58 4.90 25.45
N ASP A 240 -5.25 3.78 26.12
CA ASP A 240 -3.94 3.59 26.76
C ASP A 240 -2.82 3.25 25.76
N ILE A 241 -3.15 3.14 24.46
CA ILE A 241 -2.15 3.17 23.40
C ILE A 241 -1.62 4.60 23.37
N ALA A 242 -0.45 4.82 23.95
CA ALA A 242 0.23 6.10 23.98
C ALA A 242 0.76 6.51 22.59
N VAL A 243 -0.14 6.65 21.62
CA VAL A 243 0.14 7.15 20.28
C VAL A 243 -0.55 8.49 20.17
N GLU A 244 0.23 9.55 20.14
CA GLU A 244 -0.26 10.87 19.80
C GLU A 244 -0.65 10.86 18.32
N ASN A 245 -1.81 11.41 17.97
CA ASN A 245 -2.32 11.53 16.59
C ASN A 245 -2.54 10.19 15.87
N TYR A 246 -3.60 9.48 16.19
CA TYR A 246 -4.02 8.27 15.46
C TYR A 246 -5.44 8.41 14.92
N ALA A 247 -5.69 7.78 13.78
CA ALA A 247 -7.03 7.52 13.28
C ALA A 247 -7.44 6.10 13.67
N TYR A 248 -8.71 5.93 14.02
CA TYR A 248 -9.25 4.68 14.54
C TYR A 248 -10.33 4.12 13.63
N ILE A 249 -10.22 2.83 13.31
CA ILE A 249 -11.17 2.11 12.47
C ILE A 249 -11.60 0.83 13.16
N GLU A 250 -12.91 0.62 13.27
CA GLU A 250 -13.49 -0.63 13.74
C GLU A 250 -13.85 -1.53 12.55
N VAL A 251 -13.32 -2.74 12.54
CA VAL A 251 -13.63 -3.79 11.57
C VAL A 251 -14.34 -4.93 12.27
N CYS A 252 -15.55 -5.25 11.81
CA CYS A 252 -16.30 -6.39 12.30
C CYS A 252 -16.21 -7.55 11.30
N VAL A 253 -15.63 -8.67 11.71
CA VAL A 253 -15.63 -9.90 10.92
C VAL A 253 -16.92 -10.66 11.19
N THR A 254 -17.70 -10.88 10.16
CA THR A 254 -19.01 -11.55 10.24
C THR A 254 -19.22 -12.48 9.03
N GLY A 255 -20.35 -13.17 8.95
CA GLY A 255 -20.68 -14.11 7.87
C GLY A 255 -22.19 -14.24 7.68
N LYS A 256 -22.59 -15.27 6.90
CA LYS A 256 -24.01 -15.48 6.53
C LYS A 256 -24.98 -15.55 7.71
N HIS A 257 -24.52 -15.96 8.90
CA HIS A 257 -25.36 -16.07 10.10
C HIS A 257 -25.94 -14.71 10.56
N ILE A 258 -25.38 -13.59 10.10
CA ILE A 258 -25.89 -12.25 10.45
C ILE A 258 -27.32 -12.04 9.95
N CYS A 259 -27.68 -12.72 8.86
CA CYS A 259 -29.02 -12.67 8.28
C CYS A 259 -30.02 -13.57 8.97
N GLU A 260 -29.54 -14.63 9.64
CA GLU A 260 -30.40 -15.58 10.33
C GLU A 260 -30.93 -15.01 11.65
N GLU A 261 -30.30 -13.95 12.16
CA GLU A 261 -30.68 -13.30 13.42
C GLU A 261 -31.04 -11.82 13.23
N ASN A 262 -32.31 -11.53 12.93
CA ASN A 262 -32.84 -10.14 12.79
C ASN A 262 -32.49 -9.23 13.96
N LYS A 263 -32.24 -9.76 15.15
CA LYS A 263 -31.82 -8.99 16.33
C LYS A 263 -30.37 -8.48 16.21
N ARG A 264 -29.51 -9.17 15.46
CA ARG A 264 -28.11 -8.75 15.24
C ARG A 264 -28.01 -7.64 14.20
N LEU A 265 -28.78 -7.71 13.13
CA LEU A 265 -28.85 -6.65 12.11
C LEU A 265 -29.14 -5.27 12.69
N ARG A 266 -30.01 -5.19 13.72
CA ARG A 266 -30.37 -3.93 14.39
C ARG A 266 -29.25 -3.36 15.28
N ARG A 267 -28.20 -4.13 15.58
CA ARG A 267 -27.06 -3.71 16.41
C ARG A 267 -25.85 -3.28 15.59
N LEU A 268 -25.97 -3.33 14.27
CA LEU A 268 -24.88 -2.94 13.40
C LEU A 268 -24.78 -1.40 13.37
N LYS A 269 -23.61 -0.90 13.72
CA LYS A 269 -23.33 0.54 13.67
C LYS A 269 -23.04 0.98 12.22
N GLU A 270 -23.42 2.22 11.88
CA GLU A 270 -23.23 2.77 10.52
C GLU A 270 -21.77 3.14 10.23
N ASP A 271 -21.04 3.55 11.25
CA ASP A 271 -19.65 3.98 11.21
C ASP A 271 -18.62 2.83 11.23
N ARG A 272 -19.09 1.59 11.28
CA ARG A 272 -18.25 0.40 11.34
C ARG A 272 -18.08 -0.24 9.97
N VAL A 273 -16.89 -0.75 9.71
CA VAL A 273 -16.57 -1.55 8.52
C VAL A 273 -16.87 -3.02 8.77
N TYR A 274 -17.43 -3.70 7.79
CA TYR A 274 -17.78 -5.12 7.87
C TYR A 274 -16.95 -5.94 6.89
N MET A 275 -16.19 -6.91 7.41
CA MET A 275 -15.48 -7.91 6.61
C MET A 275 -16.30 -9.21 6.61
N LEU A 276 -16.83 -9.56 5.44
CA LEU A 276 -17.69 -10.74 5.28
C LEU A 276 -16.85 -11.96 4.95
N ASN A 277 -16.59 -12.77 5.96
CA ASN A 277 -15.80 -14.00 5.85
C ASN A 277 -16.70 -15.25 5.73
N LEU A 278 -16.18 -16.30 5.11
CA LEU A 278 -16.86 -17.57 4.88
C LEU A 278 -18.18 -17.42 4.09
N VAL A 279 -18.22 -16.49 3.14
CA VAL A 279 -19.36 -16.25 2.25
C VAL A 279 -18.97 -16.46 0.79
N SER A 280 -19.87 -17.05 -0.01
CA SER A 280 -19.70 -17.12 -1.45
C SER A 280 -19.91 -15.75 -2.10
N ALA A 281 -19.53 -15.60 -3.38
CA ALA A 281 -19.79 -14.36 -4.11
C ALA A 281 -21.29 -14.01 -4.17
N THR A 282 -22.15 -14.99 -4.41
CA THR A 282 -23.61 -14.79 -4.43
C THR A 282 -24.12 -14.34 -3.06
N GLN A 283 -23.71 -15.01 -1.99
CA GLN A 283 -24.09 -14.63 -0.63
C GLN A 283 -23.59 -13.24 -0.27
N PHE A 284 -22.44 -12.82 -0.76
CA PHE A 284 -21.92 -11.47 -0.53
C PHE A 284 -22.87 -10.41 -1.08
N TYR A 285 -23.35 -10.56 -2.32
CA TYR A 285 -24.29 -9.61 -2.91
C TYR A 285 -25.63 -9.57 -2.16
N GLU A 286 -26.15 -10.71 -1.74
CA GLU A 286 -27.37 -10.78 -0.92
C GLU A 286 -27.18 -10.06 0.42
N LEU A 287 -26.04 -10.27 1.06
CA LEU A 287 -25.71 -9.66 2.34
C LEU A 287 -25.50 -8.14 2.24
N THR A 288 -24.81 -7.67 1.19
CA THR A 288 -24.60 -6.23 0.98
C THR A 288 -25.91 -5.51 0.71
N ASP A 289 -26.88 -6.13 0.02
CA ASP A 289 -28.22 -5.55 -0.16
C ASP A 289 -28.97 -5.42 1.19
N MET A 290 -28.81 -6.39 2.08
CA MET A 290 -29.38 -6.35 3.43
C MET A 290 -28.67 -5.34 4.35
N LEU A 291 -27.38 -5.10 4.12
CA LEU A 291 -26.54 -4.19 4.89
C LEU A 291 -26.45 -2.80 4.23
N LYS A 292 -27.48 -2.36 3.50
CA LYS A 292 -27.52 -1.07 2.80
C LYS A 292 -27.00 0.09 3.64
N GLY A 293 -26.11 0.88 3.05
CA GLY A 293 -25.48 2.03 3.70
C GLY A 293 -24.29 1.71 4.60
N LYS A 294 -23.86 0.42 4.69
CA LYS A 294 -22.68 0.02 5.47
C LYS A 294 -21.52 -0.35 4.54
N LYS A 295 -20.31 -0.02 4.96
CA LYS A 295 -19.10 -0.41 4.24
C LYS A 295 -18.84 -1.90 4.44
N CYS A 296 -18.98 -2.69 3.38
CA CYS A 296 -18.85 -4.14 3.41
C CYS A 296 -17.83 -4.61 2.39
N TYR A 297 -16.91 -5.46 2.82
CA TYR A 297 -15.88 -6.08 2.00
C TYR A 297 -15.97 -7.59 2.12
N ARG A 298 -15.70 -8.29 1.01
CA ARG A 298 -15.70 -9.74 1.01
C ARG A 298 -14.30 -10.27 1.27
N GLU A 299 -14.13 -11.08 2.31
CA GLU A 299 -12.93 -11.88 2.49
C GLU A 299 -13.07 -13.17 1.66
N PRO A 300 -12.21 -13.41 0.66
CA PRO A 300 -12.21 -14.68 -0.05
C PRO A 300 -11.77 -15.81 0.87
N CYS A 301 -12.09 -17.05 0.50
CA CYS A 301 -11.63 -18.22 1.24
C CYS A 301 -10.11 -18.36 1.08
N ILE A 302 -9.37 -18.07 2.14
CA ILE A 302 -7.90 -18.15 2.21
C ILE A 302 -7.57 -19.27 3.18
N TYR A 303 -6.82 -20.29 2.74
CA TYR A 303 -6.42 -21.41 3.60
C TYR A 303 -5.14 -21.09 4.38
N ASP A 304 -4.16 -20.48 3.74
CA ASP A 304 -2.95 -20.01 4.42
C ASP A 304 -2.84 -18.49 4.25
N TRP A 305 -2.91 -17.79 5.36
CA TRP A 305 -2.89 -16.32 5.39
C TRP A 305 -1.58 -15.70 4.87
N CYS A 306 -0.51 -16.48 4.71
CA CYS A 306 0.76 -16.01 4.15
C CYS A 306 0.91 -16.28 2.65
N GLU A 307 -0.10 -16.85 2.00
CA GLU A 307 -0.15 -16.98 0.55
C GLU A 307 -0.74 -15.74 -0.10
N ASP A 308 -0.18 -15.38 -1.25
CA ASP A 308 -0.70 -14.27 -2.05
C ASP A 308 -2.08 -14.63 -2.62
N ASN A 309 -3.05 -13.77 -2.39
CA ASN A 309 -4.40 -13.92 -2.90
C ASN A 309 -4.83 -12.64 -3.64
N PRO A 310 -4.86 -12.65 -4.99
CA PRO A 310 -5.19 -11.45 -5.76
C PRO A 310 -6.58 -10.86 -5.45
N ILE A 311 -7.57 -11.72 -5.12
CA ILE A 311 -8.92 -11.26 -4.78
C ILE A 311 -8.91 -10.56 -3.42
N PHE A 312 -8.12 -11.05 -2.46
CA PHE A 312 -7.94 -10.38 -1.18
C PHE A 312 -7.18 -9.07 -1.34
N ASP A 313 -6.16 -9.05 -2.19
CA ASP A 313 -5.40 -7.83 -2.50
C ASP A 313 -6.33 -6.74 -3.09
N GLU A 314 -7.23 -7.09 -4.00
CA GLU A 314 -8.25 -6.19 -4.54
C GLU A 314 -9.18 -5.68 -3.42
N THR A 315 -9.73 -6.58 -2.62
CA THR A 315 -10.56 -6.24 -1.46
C THR A 315 -9.86 -5.28 -0.50
N MET A 316 -8.57 -5.52 -0.22
CA MET A 316 -7.80 -4.67 0.67
C MET A 316 -7.45 -3.32 0.05
N ASN A 317 -7.28 -3.25 -1.27
CA ASN A 317 -7.09 -1.99 -1.97
C ASN A 317 -8.34 -1.10 -1.85
N ASP A 318 -9.53 -1.68 -2.07
CA ASP A 318 -10.81 -0.98 -1.87
C ASP A 318 -10.97 -0.54 -0.41
N PHE A 319 -10.67 -1.43 0.54
CA PHE A 319 -10.71 -1.10 1.97
C PHE A 319 -9.81 0.09 2.31
N LEU A 320 -8.60 0.12 1.77
CA LEU A 320 -7.65 1.20 2.02
C LEU A 320 -8.12 2.52 1.40
N GLN A 321 -8.56 2.50 0.16
CA GLN A 321 -9.06 3.68 -0.53
C GLN A 321 -10.23 4.31 0.19
N ASP A 322 -11.13 3.49 0.71
CA ASP A 322 -12.36 3.97 1.37
C ASP A 322 -12.17 4.41 2.83
N ASN A 323 -11.15 3.89 3.52
CA ASN A 323 -11.03 4.06 4.97
C ASN A 323 -9.71 4.65 5.43
N LEU A 324 -8.66 4.61 4.60
CA LEU A 324 -7.29 4.99 4.92
C LEU A 324 -6.70 5.88 3.82
N SER A 325 -7.53 6.64 3.10
CA SER A 325 -7.10 7.49 1.97
C SER A 325 -5.97 8.45 2.36
N GLU A 326 -5.96 8.95 3.60
CA GLU A 326 -4.90 9.83 4.11
C GLU A 326 -3.53 9.16 4.23
N LEU A 327 -3.46 7.82 4.30
CA LEU A 327 -2.17 7.10 4.18
C LEU A 327 -1.61 7.19 2.76
N TRP A 328 -2.47 7.54 1.80
CA TRP A 328 -2.16 7.53 0.38
C TRP A 328 -2.11 8.92 -0.25
N GLU A 329 -2.70 9.93 0.43
CA GLU A 329 -2.56 11.34 0.07
C GLU A 329 -1.20 11.94 0.50
#